data_8abe51f5bbd513da12dc17a822f55e2c
#
_entry.id   8abe51f5bbd513da12dc17a822f55e2c
#
_cell.length_a   1.000
_cell.length_b   1.000
_cell.length_c   1.000
_cell.angle_alpha   90.00
_cell.angle_beta   90.00
_cell.angle_gamma   90.00
#
_symmetry.space_group_name_H-M   'P 1'
#
loop_
_entity.id
_entity.type
_entity.pdbx_description
1 polymer ?
#
loop_
_entity_poly.entity_id
_entity_poly.type
_entity_poly.pdbx_seq_one_letter_code
_entity_poly.pdbx_strand_id
1 'polypeptide(L)'
;FKGEGAECELNGCVIADKNQHVDNNTLIDHQVGHCESRELYKYVLDDQSVGAFAGRVLVRHGSQKTTSEERNQNLCMTRQARMFTQPMLEIYADDVKCSHGSTVGQLNDAALFYMQQRGISIKEARLLLEFAFVGEVIDKISLAPLRERLHYLVEKRFRGELSRCEGCQLCK
;
A
#
# COMPACT_ATOMS: atom_id res chain seq x y z
N PHE A 1 -9.09 5.36 18.33
CA PHE A 1 -10.44 4.88 18.65
C PHE A 1 -10.82 5.31 20.05
N LYS A 2 -11.93 6.06 20.20
CA LYS A 2 -12.44 6.57 21.49
C LYS A 2 -13.84 6.05 21.81
N GLY A 3 -14.49 5.33 20.91
CA GLY A 3 -15.80 4.71 21.05
C GLY A 3 -15.71 3.22 20.78
N GLU A 4 -16.39 2.40 21.56
CA GLU A 4 -16.47 0.95 21.35
C GLU A 4 -17.21 0.60 20.06
N GLY A 5 -16.85 -0.54 19.44
CA GLY A 5 -17.44 -1.02 18.20
C GLY A 5 -17.04 -0.22 16.96
N ALA A 6 -16.01 0.61 17.05
CA ALA A 6 -15.52 1.38 15.92
C ALA A 6 -14.68 0.52 14.97
N GLU A 7 -14.91 0.71 13.67
CA GLU A 7 -14.13 0.07 12.59
C GLU A 7 -13.39 1.13 11.78
N CYS A 8 -12.17 0.81 11.35
CA CYS A 8 -11.37 1.69 10.48
C CYS A 8 -10.58 0.86 9.46
N GLU A 9 -10.69 1.25 8.20
CA GLU A 9 -9.77 0.81 7.16
C GLU A 9 -8.86 1.99 6.74
N LEU A 10 -7.55 1.84 6.92
CA LEU A 10 -6.54 2.80 6.50
C LEU A 10 -5.74 2.22 5.32
N ASN A 11 -5.94 2.78 4.15
CA ASN A 11 -5.34 2.24 2.93
C ASN A 11 -4.46 3.29 2.23
N GLY A 12 -3.25 2.91 1.86
CA GLY A 12 -2.29 3.76 1.17
C GLY A 12 -1.66 3.08 -0.03
N CYS A 13 -1.44 3.85 -1.11
CA CYS A 13 -0.72 3.40 -2.28
C CYS A 13 0.30 4.45 -2.71
N VAL A 14 1.54 4.02 -2.91
CA VAL A 14 2.65 4.86 -3.36
C VAL A 14 3.22 4.29 -4.65
N ILE A 15 3.36 5.14 -5.66
CA ILE A 15 4.06 4.84 -6.91
C ILE A 15 5.13 5.92 -7.07
N ALA A 16 6.39 5.54 -6.87
CA ALA A 16 7.53 6.45 -6.93
C ALA A 16 8.58 6.00 -7.96
N ASP A 17 9.18 6.97 -8.63
CA ASP A 17 10.25 6.77 -9.62
C ASP A 17 11.36 7.80 -9.46
N LYS A 18 12.36 7.73 -10.33
CA LYS A 18 13.52 8.63 -10.33
C LYS A 18 14.19 8.69 -8.95
N ASN A 19 14.35 9.88 -8.38
CA ASN A 19 14.95 10.12 -7.07
C ASN A 19 13.89 10.52 -6.01
N GLN A 20 12.64 10.12 -6.22
CA GLN A 20 11.58 10.45 -5.27
C GLN A 20 11.78 9.72 -3.94
N HIS A 21 11.48 10.42 -2.86
CA HIS A 21 11.49 9.89 -1.52
C HIS A 21 10.10 10.05 -0.91
N VAL A 22 9.48 8.96 -0.49
CA VAL A 22 8.14 8.96 0.09
C VAL A 22 8.16 8.24 1.42
N ASP A 23 7.80 8.96 2.48
CA ASP A 23 7.74 8.47 3.84
C ASP A 23 6.31 8.57 4.38
N ASN A 24 5.79 7.47 4.90
CA ASN A 24 4.50 7.41 5.58
C ASN A 24 4.70 6.88 7.00
N ASN A 25 4.16 7.63 7.96
CA ASN A 25 4.13 7.24 9.36
C ASN A 25 2.68 7.21 9.84
N THR A 26 2.23 6.07 10.35
CA THR A 26 0.86 5.88 10.80
C THR A 26 0.82 5.51 12.27
N LEU A 27 -0.25 5.91 12.96
CA LEU A 27 -0.56 5.51 14.32
C LEU A 27 -2.03 5.14 14.43
N ILE A 28 -2.29 3.90 14.77
CA ILE A 28 -3.63 3.41 15.13
C ILE A 28 -3.65 3.19 16.65
N ASP A 29 -4.41 4.01 17.38
CA ASP A 29 -4.50 3.98 18.83
C ASP A 29 -5.88 3.48 19.28
N HIS A 30 -5.93 2.26 19.79
CA HIS A 30 -7.11 1.64 20.38
C HIS A 30 -7.16 1.96 21.89
N GLN A 31 -7.99 2.95 22.24
CA GLN A 31 -8.17 3.40 23.64
C GLN A 31 -9.31 2.69 24.34
N VAL A 32 -10.21 2.03 23.58
CA VAL A 32 -11.37 1.28 24.08
C VAL A 32 -11.45 -0.07 23.35
N GLY A 33 -12.17 -1.02 23.94
CA GLY A 33 -12.32 -2.35 23.40
C GLY A 33 -13.33 -2.50 22.27
N HIS A 34 -13.48 -3.73 21.78
CA HIS A 34 -14.41 -4.13 20.72
C HIS A 34 -14.25 -3.35 19.41
N CYS A 35 -13.03 -2.90 19.08
CA CYS A 35 -12.73 -2.15 17.88
C CYS A 35 -11.99 -3.01 16.85
N GLU A 36 -12.16 -2.66 15.57
CA GLU A 36 -11.47 -3.31 14.47
C GLU A 36 -10.71 -2.31 13.61
N SER A 37 -9.44 -2.62 13.31
CA SER A 37 -8.65 -1.84 12.36
C SER A 37 -7.96 -2.73 11.33
N ARG A 38 -7.98 -2.26 10.08
CA ARG A 38 -7.22 -2.87 8.98
C ARG A 38 -6.40 -1.80 8.29
N GLU A 39 -5.11 -2.04 8.19
CA GLU A 39 -4.20 -1.15 7.50
C GLU A 39 -3.53 -1.89 6.33
N LEU A 40 -3.57 -1.29 5.15
CA LEU A 40 -2.91 -1.81 3.95
C LEU A 40 -2.15 -0.70 3.23
N TYR A 41 -0.82 -0.75 3.26
CA TYR A 41 0.04 0.12 2.47
C TYR A 41 0.81 -0.67 1.43
N LYS A 42 0.76 -0.18 0.18
CA LYS A 42 1.49 -0.76 -0.95
C LYS A 42 2.38 0.28 -1.62
N TYR A 43 3.63 -0.13 -1.89
CA TYR A 43 4.60 0.69 -2.60
C TYR A 43 5.05 0.00 -3.88
N VAL A 44 5.09 0.74 -4.97
CA VAL A 44 5.79 0.39 -6.20
C VAL A 44 6.90 1.42 -6.39
N LEU A 45 8.15 0.95 -6.29
CA LEU A 45 9.34 1.79 -6.30
C LEU A 45 10.20 1.43 -7.51
N ASP A 46 10.45 2.42 -8.37
CA ASP A 46 11.29 2.26 -9.55
C ASP A 46 12.51 3.19 -9.52
N ASP A 47 13.42 3.03 -10.48
CA ASP A 47 14.66 3.77 -10.62
C ASP A 47 15.50 3.77 -9.33
N GLN A 48 15.74 4.95 -8.74
CA GLN A 48 16.48 5.17 -7.48
C GLN A 48 15.57 5.68 -6.37
N SER A 49 14.26 5.47 -6.51
CA SER A 49 13.30 5.96 -5.52
C SER A 49 13.45 5.24 -4.17
N VAL A 50 13.06 5.95 -3.13
CA VAL A 50 13.12 5.46 -1.75
C VAL A 50 11.75 5.54 -1.11
N GLY A 51 11.27 4.41 -0.59
CA GLY A 51 10.08 4.33 0.24
C GLY A 51 10.46 4.13 1.70
N ALA A 52 9.72 4.77 2.60
CA ALA A 52 9.75 4.48 4.01
C ALA A 52 8.32 4.32 4.54
N PHE A 53 8.11 3.34 5.37
CA PHE A 53 6.84 3.09 6.05
C PHE A 53 7.11 2.72 7.51
N ALA A 54 6.52 3.46 8.43
CA ALA A 54 6.50 3.15 9.84
C ALA A 54 5.05 3.12 10.33
N GLY A 55 4.52 1.92 10.54
CA GLY A 55 3.18 1.70 11.08
C GLY A 55 3.25 1.34 12.55
N ARG A 56 2.40 1.94 13.38
CA ARG A 56 2.31 1.63 14.79
C ARG A 56 0.87 1.39 15.19
N VAL A 57 0.59 0.19 15.70
CA VAL A 57 -0.68 -0.14 16.32
C VAL A 57 -0.47 -0.19 17.83
N LEU A 58 -1.17 0.68 18.56
CA LEU A 58 -1.17 0.74 20.01
C LEU A 58 -2.51 0.25 20.55
N VAL A 59 -2.50 -0.84 21.31
CA VAL A 59 -3.67 -1.37 22.02
C VAL A 59 -3.49 -1.14 23.51
N ARG A 60 -4.25 -0.21 24.08
CA ARG A 60 -4.09 0.22 25.47
C ARG A 60 -4.64 -0.79 26.47
N HIS A 61 -4.27 -0.63 27.72
CA HIS A 61 -4.87 -1.37 28.81
C HIS A 61 -6.40 -1.25 28.79
N GLY A 62 -7.10 -2.38 28.93
CA GLY A 62 -8.57 -2.41 28.90
C GLY A 62 -9.20 -2.45 27.50
N SER A 63 -8.45 -2.27 26.42
CA SER A 63 -8.97 -2.35 25.04
C SER A 63 -9.13 -3.80 24.58
N GLN A 64 -9.89 -4.58 25.36
CA GLN A 64 -10.13 -6.00 25.09
C GLN A 64 -10.98 -6.21 23.84
N LYS A 65 -10.95 -7.43 23.25
CA LYS A 65 -11.69 -7.79 22.04
C LYS A 65 -11.35 -6.93 20.82
N THR A 66 -10.16 -6.31 20.82
CA THR A 66 -9.65 -5.58 19.66
C THR A 66 -9.12 -6.55 18.61
N THR A 67 -9.47 -6.29 17.36
CA THR A 67 -8.88 -6.97 16.19
C THR A 67 -8.13 -5.94 15.36
N SER A 68 -6.84 -6.19 15.06
CA SER A 68 -6.02 -5.29 14.23
C SER A 68 -5.16 -6.07 13.25
N GLU A 69 -5.18 -5.67 12.00
CA GLU A 69 -4.31 -6.20 10.96
C GLU A 69 -3.57 -5.06 10.26
N GLU A 70 -2.24 -5.10 10.27
CA GLU A 70 -1.39 -4.16 9.54
C GLU A 70 -0.60 -4.90 8.46
N ARG A 71 -0.77 -4.51 7.20
CA ARG A 71 -0.04 -5.08 6.06
C ARG A 71 0.68 -3.98 5.27
N ASN A 72 1.98 -4.16 5.09
CA ASN A 72 2.79 -3.35 4.19
C ASN A 72 3.44 -4.24 3.13
N GLN A 73 3.12 -4.01 1.87
CA GLN A 73 3.60 -4.81 0.75
C GLN A 73 4.31 -3.90 -0.25
N ASN A 74 5.51 -4.27 -0.66
CA ASN A 74 6.39 -3.39 -1.41
C ASN A 74 7.03 -4.11 -2.58
N LEU A 75 6.96 -3.51 -3.77
CA LEU A 75 7.65 -3.93 -4.97
C LEU A 75 8.79 -2.96 -5.29
N CYS A 76 10.03 -3.46 -5.33
CA CYS A 76 11.18 -2.74 -5.85
C CYS A 76 11.43 -3.22 -7.28
N MET A 77 11.15 -2.36 -8.27
CA MET A 77 11.22 -2.70 -9.69
C MET A 77 12.66 -2.74 -10.21
N THR A 78 13.56 -2.02 -9.55
CA THR A 78 15.01 -1.96 -9.84
C THR A 78 15.83 -2.33 -8.61
N ARG A 79 17.12 -2.61 -8.84
CA ARG A 79 18.08 -2.88 -7.75
C ARG A 79 18.49 -1.62 -6.97
N GLN A 80 18.24 -0.44 -7.52
CA GLN A 80 18.57 0.85 -6.91
C GLN A 80 17.41 1.38 -6.04
N ALA A 81 16.18 0.96 -6.32
CA ALA A 81 15.03 1.26 -5.48
C ALA A 81 15.20 0.66 -4.07
N ARG A 82 14.83 1.42 -3.06
CA ARG A 82 15.00 1.01 -1.66
C ARG A 82 13.70 1.16 -0.89
N MET A 83 13.41 0.19 -0.04
CA MET A 83 12.29 0.25 0.89
C MET A 83 12.75 0.03 2.32
N PHE A 84 12.38 0.93 3.19
CA PHE A 84 12.53 0.81 4.64
C PHE A 84 11.15 0.63 5.26
N THR A 85 10.92 -0.47 5.96
CA THR A 85 9.62 -0.78 6.53
C THR A 85 9.75 -1.23 7.97
N GLN A 86 8.94 -0.62 8.85
CA GLN A 86 8.96 -0.87 10.28
C GLN A 86 7.54 -0.91 10.84
N PRO A 87 6.81 -2.03 10.66
CA PRO A 87 5.56 -2.23 11.37
C PRO A 87 5.81 -2.52 12.86
N MET A 88 5.01 -1.93 13.75
CA MET A 88 5.15 -2.08 15.20
C MET A 88 3.81 -2.36 15.87
N LEU A 89 3.78 -3.36 16.77
CA LEU A 89 2.65 -3.65 17.63
C LEU A 89 3.03 -3.38 19.09
N GLU A 90 2.28 -2.52 19.77
CA GLU A 90 2.36 -2.29 21.21
C GLU A 90 1.04 -2.71 21.84
N ILE A 91 1.02 -3.86 22.48
CA ILE A 91 -0.20 -4.49 22.96
C ILE A 91 -0.14 -4.60 24.49
N TYR A 92 -1.08 -3.94 25.16
CA TYR A 92 -1.23 -3.92 26.62
C TYR A 92 -2.55 -4.56 27.09
N ALA A 93 -3.25 -5.30 26.22
CA ALA A 93 -4.47 -6.04 26.52
C ALA A 93 -4.28 -7.52 26.18
N ASP A 94 -4.94 -8.42 26.92
CA ASP A 94 -4.70 -9.86 26.84
C ASP A 94 -5.59 -10.57 25.82
N ASP A 95 -6.84 -10.14 25.70
CA ASP A 95 -7.85 -10.77 24.82
C ASP A 95 -8.04 -9.97 23.54
N VAL A 96 -7.06 -10.08 22.65
CA VAL A 96 -7.01 -9.36 21.37
C VAL A 96 -6.48 -10.24 20.25
N LYS A 97 -6.75 -9.84 18.99
CA LYS A 97 -6.22 -10.47 17.77
C LYS A 97 -5.51 -9.40 16.96
N CYS A 98 -4.21 -9.30 17.12
CA CYS A 98 -3.41 -8.32 16.39
C CYS A 98 -2.31 -9.03 15.59
N SER A 99 -2.15 -8.60 14.35
CA SER A 99 -1.12 -9.10 13.46
C SER A 99 -0.53 -7.97 12.61
N HIS A 100 0.73 -8.13 12.27
CA HIS A 100 1.36 -7.29 11.27
C HIS A 100 2.17 -8.13 10.28
N GLY A 101 2.36 -7.61 9.08
CA GLY A 101 3.20 -8.23 8.07
C GLY A 101 3.77 -7.19 7.11
N SER A 102 5.06 -7.37 6.80
CA SER A 102 5.71 -6.57 5.78
C SER A 102 6.46 -7.46 4.80
N THR A 103 6.39 -7.10 3.53
CA THR A 103 7.13 -7.76 2.46
C THR A 103 7.82 -6.74 1.58
N VAL A 104 9.05 -7.05 1.18
CA VAL A 104 9.78 -6.31 0.16
C VAL A 104 10.24 -7.32 -0.89
N GLY A 105 9.83 -7.14 -2.12
CA GLY A 105 10.11 -8.10 -3.18
C GLY A 105 10.15 -7.47 -4.56
N GLN A 106 10.24 -8.32 -5.56
CA GLN A 106 10.16 -7.99 -6.98
C GLN A 106 8.95 -8.69 -7.59
N LEU A 107 8.65 -8.39 -8.85
CA LEU A 107 7.63 -9.10 -9.59
C LEU A 107 7.96 -10.60 -9.66
N ASN A 108 6.91 -11.42 -9.61
CA ASN A 108 7.05 -12.88 -9.66
C ASN A 108 7.50 -13.31 -11.06
N ASP A 109 8.73 -13.83 -11.17
CA ASP A 109 9.32 -14.29 -12.43
C ASP A 109 8.52 -15.45 -13.07
N ALA A 110 7.92 -16.32 -12.28
CA ALA A 110 7.07 -17.40 -12.80
C ALA A 110 5.79 -16.85 -13.44
N ALA A 111 5.19 -15.81 -12.85
CA ALA A 111 4.04 -15.13 -13.42
C ALA A 111 4.42 -14.40 -14.72
N LEU A 112 5.54 -13.70 -14.74
CA LEU A 112 6.06 -13.06 -15.94
C LEU A 112 6.32 -14.07 -17.06
N PHE A 113 7.00 -15.19 -16.76
CA PHE A 113 7.24 -16.25 -17.70
C PHE A 113 5.94 -16.85 -18.26
N TYR A 114 4.96 -17.13 -17.39
CA TYR A 114 3.66 -17.65 -17.82
C TYR A 114 2.95 -16.71 -18.79
N MET A 115 2.95 -15.40 -18.50
CA MET A 115 2.34 -14.40 -19.39
C MET A 115 3.05 -14.33 -20.75
N GLN A 116 4.39 -14.42 -20.76
CA GLN A 116 5.17 -14.46 -22.00
C GLN A 116 4.84 -15.70 -22.84
N GLN A 117 4.64 -16.86 -22.23
CA GLN A 117 4.21 -18.08 -22.93
C GLN A 117 2.82 -17.93 -23.58
N ARG A 118 2.00 -16.98 -23.13
CA ARG A 118 0.71 -16.60 -23.71
C ARG A 118 0.80 -15.51 -24.78
N GLY A 119 2.01 -15.10 -25.16
CA GLY A 119 2.25 -14.08 -26.18
C GLY A 119 2.19 -12.65 -25.68
N ILE A 120 2.12 -12.42 -24.36
CA ILE A 120 2.16 -11.08 -23.78
C ILE A 120 3.62 -10.64 -23.70
N SER A 121 3.92 -9.44 -24.21
CA SER A 121 5.27 -8.90 -24.13
C SER A 121 5.71 -8.70 -22.67
N ILE A 122 7.02 -8.81 -22.39
CA ILE A 122 7.54 -8.61 -21.03
C ILE A 122 7.17 -7.24 -20.45
N LYS A 123 7.13 -6.21 -21.28
CA LYS A 123 6.74 -4.85 -20.89
C LYS A 123 5.28 -4.81 -20.44
N GLU A 124 4.38 -5.40 -21.22
CA GLU A 124 2.96 -5.43 -20.89
C GLU A 124 2.68 -6.34 -19.70
N ALA A 125 3.39 -7.47 -19.58
CA ALA A 125 3.26 -8.38 -18.44
C ALA A 125 3.64 -7.69 -17.12
N ARG A 126 4.75 -6.93 -17.10
CA ARG A 126 5.14 -6.13 -15.92
C ARG A 126 4.07 -5.13 -15.55
N LEU A 127 3.60 -4.34 -16.50
CA LEU A 127 2.56 -3.33 -16.31
C LEU A 127 1.27 -3.94 -15.73
N LEU A 128 0.83 -5.09 -16.27
CA LEU A 128 -0.36 -5.78 -15.77
C LEU A 128 -0.19 -6.27 -14.33
N LEU A 129 0.98 -6.79 -13.97
CA LEU A 129 1.26 -7.24 -12.59
C LEU A 129 1.36 -6.05 -11.61
N GLU A 130 1.99 -4.95 -12.00
CA GLU A 130 2.04 -3.72 -11.20
C GLU A 130 0.64 -3.15 -10.98
N PHE A 131 -0.16 -3.08 -12.05
CA PHE A 131 -1.54 -2.63 -11.99
C PHE A 131 -2.41 -3.49 -11.07
N ALA A 132 -2.30 -4.82 -11.19
CA ALA A 132 -3.01 -5.76 -10.32
C ALA A 132 -2.57 -5.61 -8.85
N PHE A 133 -1.27 -5.40 -8.60
CA PHE A 133 -0.75 -5.20 -7.25
C PHE A 133 -1.33 -3.95 -6.58
N VAL A 134 -1.40 -2.83 -7.30
CA VAL A 134 -1.95 -1.56 -6.82
C VAL A 134 -3.48 -1.62 -6.75
N GLY A 135 -4.11 -2.35 -7.67
CA GLY A 135 -5.56 -2.52 -7.77
C GLY A 135 -6.20 -2.98 -6.46
N GLU A 136 -5.53 -3.86 -5.69
CA GLU A 136 -6.05 -4.34 -4.40
C GLU A 136 -6.37 -3.19 -3.42
N VAL A 137 -5.58 -2.11 -3.43
CA VAL A 137 -5.85 -0.92 -2.59
C VAL A 137 -6.97 -0.09 -3.17
N ILE A 138 -6.96 0.14 -4.47
CA ILE A 138 -7.94 1.00 -5.15
C ILE A 138 -9.35 0.37 -5.08
N ASP A 139 -9.43 -0.95 -5.21
CA ASP A 139 -10.71 -1.69 -5.20
C ASP A 139 -11.43 -1.66 -3.85
N LYS A 140 -10.73 -1.30 -2.77
CA LYS A 140 -11.34 -1.05 -1.45
C LYS A 140 -12.19 0.23 -1.39
N ILE A 141 -12.04 1.11 -2.38
CA ILE A 141 -12.80 2.36 -2.44
C ILE A 141 -14.24 2.05 -2.86
N SER A 142 -15.19 2.35 -1.98
CA SER A 142 -16.63 2.11 -2.22
C SER A 142 -17.23 3.04 -3.28
N LEU A 143 -16.70 4.27 -3.41
CA LEU A 143 -17.18 5.27 -4.36
C LEU A 143 -16.69 4.94 -5.78
N ALA A 144 -17.56 4.36 -6.61
CA ALA A 144 -17.22 3.88 -7.95
C ALA A 144 -16.54 4.93 -8.85
N PRO A 145 -17.04 6.19 -8.97
CA PRO A 145 -16.39 7.19 -9.82
C PRO A 145 -14.96 7.53 -9.39
N LEU A 146 -14.68 7.53 -8.08
CA LEU A 146 -13.34 7.75 -7.56
C LEU A 146 -12.43 6.57 -7.86
N ARG A 147 -12.91 5.34 -7.64
CA ARG A 147 -12.19 4.10 -7.94
C ARG A 147 -11.80 4.03 -9.42
N GLU A 148 -12.75 4.25 -10.33
CA GLU A 148 -12.50 4.27 -11.78
C GLU A 148 -11.48 5.35 -12.18
N ARG A 149 -11.59 6.54 -11.58
CA ARG A 149 -10.66 7.63 -11.84
C ARG A 149 -9.24 7.28 -11.39
N LEU A 150 -9.08 6.62 -10.24
CA LEU A 150 -7.77 6.22 -9.73
C LEU A 150 -7.16 5.09 -10.58
N HIS A 151 -7.94 4.09 -10.99
CA HIS A 151 -7.48 3.07 -11.93
C HIS A 151 -6.95 3.69 -13.23
N TYR A 152 -7.69 4.63 -13.80
CA TYR A 152 -7.27 5.36 -15.01
C TYR A 152 -5.96 6.13 -14.79
N LEU A 153 -5.82 6.82 -13.68
CA LEU A 153 -4.60 7.59 -13.38
C LEU A 153 -3.39 6.67 -13.15
N VAL A 154 -3.57 5.56 -12.46
CA VAL A 154 -2.50 4.57 -12.22
C VAL A 154 -2.08 3.92 -13.54
N GLU A 155 -3.02 3.54 -14.40
CA GLU A 155 -2.69 3.01 -15.72
C GLU A 155 -1.86 4.00 -16.54
N LYS A 156 -2.28 5.25 -16.61
CA LYS A 156 -1.52 6.32 -17.27
C LYS A 156 -0.13 6.52 -16.68
N ARG A 157 -0.03 6.44 -15.35
CA ARG A 157 1.26 6.57 -14.64
C ARG A 157 2.22 5.46 -15.06
N PHE A 158 1.79 4.20 -15.03
CA PHE A 158 2.62 3.06 -15.41
C PHE A 158 2.96 3.03 -16.90
N ARG A 159 2.10 3.57 -17.76
CA ARG A 159 2.40 3.75 -19.20
C ARG A 159 3.34 4.92 -19.48
N GLY A 160 3.71 5.73 -18.47
CA GLY A 160 4.58 6.90 -18.61
C GLY A 160 3.86 8.14 -19.16
N GLU A 161 2.54 8.14 -19.25
CA GLU A 161 1.75 9.22 -19.81
C GLU A 161 1.55 10.41 -18.84
N LEU A 162 1.78 10.21 -17.53
CA LEU A 162 1.68 11.26 -16.52
C LEU A 162 3.03 11.85 -16.09
N SER A 163 4.11 11.54 -16.80
CA SER A 163 5.46 12.02 -16.46
C SER A 163 5.67 13.53 -16.73
N ARG A 164 4.72 14.19 -17.38
CA ARG A 164 4.76 15.64 -17.69
C ARG A 164 3.51 16.31 -17.12
N CYS A 165 3.71 17.30 -16.27
CA CYS A 165 2.68 18.23 -15.82
C CYS A 165 2.31 19.27 -16.90
N GLU A 166 2.23 18.87 -18.16
CA GLU A 166 1.76 19.77 -19.22
C GLU A 166 0.23 19.90 -19.12
N GLY A 167 -0.23 21.06 -18.62
CA GLY A 167 -1.65 21.40 -18.52
C GLY A 167 -2.31 21.24 -17.14
N CYS A 168 -1.57 20.95 -16.10
CA CYS A 168 -2.10 20.94 -14.74
C CYS A 168 -2.39 22.38 -14.25
N GLN A 169 -3.67 22.72 -14.08
CA GLN A 169 -4.09 24.05 -13.58
C GLN A 169 -3.81 24.23 -12.06
N LEU A 170 -3.43 23.16 -11.35
CA LEU A 170 -3.14 23.18 -9.91
C LEU A 170 -1.68 23.57 -9.59
N CYS A 171 -0.80 23.60 -10.58
CA CYS A 171 0.62 23.98 -10.42
C CYS A 171 0.93 25.37 -11.00
N LYS A 172 -0.06 26.20 -11.23
CA LYS A 172 0.13 27.60 -11.64
C LYS A 172 -0.03 28.55 -10.48
#